data_5a6b8af804a9459d62d0a2d23c1d2cbf
#
_entry.id   5a6b8af804a9459d62d0a2d23c1d2cbf
#
_cell.length_a   1.000
_cell.length_b   1.000
_cell.length_c   1.000
_cell.angle_alpha   90.00
_cell.angle_beta   90.00
_cell.angle_gamma   90.00
#
_symmetry.space_group_name_H-M   'P 1'
#
loop_
_entity.id
_entity.type
_entity.pdbx_description
1 polymer ?
#
loop_
_entity_poly.entity_id
_entity_poly.type
_entity_poly.pdbx_seq_one_letter_code
_entity_poly.pdbx_strand_id
1 'polypeptide(L)'
;MNATSASREIPGGNVYDKYGTGNPIERRLVDRFLATLEELVDRTGALAAHEIGCGEGELGIRLARRGLRVRGTDASADVIEEARRRASDAGVEIEFQSVPVEELDPSADSAELIVCCEVMEHLVDPDAALAAIAALARPWAILSVPREPLWRALNLARLAYLSDLGNTPGHLNHWSRRDFVRFVGRRFDVVELRAPLPWTMALCRVR
;
A
#
# COMPACT_ATOMS: atom_id res chain seq x y z
N MET A 1 -24.85 18.46 26.60
CA MET A 1 -24.45 17.05 26.57
C MET A 1 -23.61 16.86 25.32
N ASN A 2 -22.29 16.95 25.48
CA ASN A 2 -21.34 16.80 24.36
C ASN A 2 -21.06 15.31 24.16
N ALA A 3 -21.52 14.77 23.04
CA ALA A 3 -21.10 13.45 22.59
C ALA A 3 -19.71 13.61 21.97
N THR A 4 -18.68 13.26 22.73
CA THR A 4 -17.31 13.13 22.26
C THR A 4 -17.28 11.96 21.28
N SER A 5 -17.17 12.26 19.99
CA SER A 5 -16.85 11.28 18.95
C SER A 5 -15.47 10.71 19.27
N ALA A 6 -15.41 9.53 19.85
CA ALA A 6 -14.19 8.75 19.94
C ALA A 6 -13.83 8.33 18.50
N SER A 7 -12.91 9.05 17.88
CA SER A 7 -12.19 8.58 16.70
C SER A 7 -11.53 7.26 17.09
N ARG A 8 -11.98 6.15 16.51
CA ARG A 8 -11.23 4.90 16.56
C ARG A 8 -9.92 5.17 15.82
N GLU A 9 -8.87 5.38 16.56
CA GLU A 9 -7.51 5.38 16.02
C GLU A 9 -7.30 4.03 15.31
N ILE A 10 -7.13 4.09 14.00
CA ILE A 10 -6.66 2.94 13.23
C ILE A 10 -5.18 2.84 13.60
N PRO A 11 -4.69 1.72 14.18
CA PRO A 11 -3.28 1.59 14.49
C PRO A 11 -2.47 1.80 13.20
N GLY A 12 -1.62 2.83 13.18
CA GLY A 12 -0.69 3.03 12.08
C GLY A 12 0.34 1.88 12.03
N GLY A 13 0.79 1.54 10.83
CA GLY A 13 1.78 0.49 10.62
C GLY A 13 1.21 -0.92 10.43
N ASN A 14 2.10 -1.86 10.17
CA ASN A 14 1.72 -3.27 10.03
C ASN A 14 1.33 -3.86 11.38
N VAL A 15 0.07 -4.20 11.58
CA VAL A 15 -0.41 -4.97 12.76
C VAL A 15 0.33 -6.32 12.90
N TYR A 16 0.92 -6.79 11.80
CA TYR A 16 1.73 -8.00 11.72
C TYR A 16 2.96 -7.73 10.84
N ASP A 17 4.17 -7.98 11.40
CA ASP A 17 5.42 -7.87 10.64
C ASP A 17 5.50 -8.96 9.57
N LYS A 18 4.86 -8.68 8.42
CA LYS A 18 4.82 -9.60 7.28
C LYS A 18 6.19 -9.75 6.60
N TYR A 19 7.07 -8.75 6.73
CA TYR A 19 8.39 -8.75 6.09
C TYR A 19 9.46 -9.48 6.91
N GLY A 20 9.34 -9.49 8.25
CA GLY A 20 10.24 -10.20 9.16
C GLY A 20 9.78 -11.61 9.55
N THR A 21 8.73 -12.15 8.92
CA THR A 21 8.15 -13.45 9.31
C THR A 21 9.15 -14.61 9.25
N GLY A 22 9.19 -15.43 10.30
CA GLY A 22 9.96 -16.68 10.36
C GLY A 22 9.32 -17.84 9.58
N ASN A 23 8.06 -17.71 9.15
CA ASN A 23 7.32 -18.76 8.44
C ASN A 23 7.76 -18.84 6.97
N PRO A 24 8.31 -19.96 6.48
CA PRO A 24 8.83 -20.08 5.12
C PRO A 24 7.75 -19.92 4.03
N ILE A 25 6.51 -20.28 4.32
CA ILE A 25 5.40 -20.13 3.35
C ILE A 25 5.04 -18.65 3.24
N GLU A 26 4.89 -17.97 4.36
CA GLU A 26 4.59 -16.53 4.38
C GLU A 26 5.71 -15.73 3.72
N ARG A 27 6.97 -16.04 4.04
CA ARG A 27 8.13 -15.42 3.38
C ARG A 27 8.07 -15.57 1.88
N ARG A 28 7.79 -16.77 1.35
CA ARG A 28 7.69 -17.01 -0.09
C ARG A 28 6.55 -16.23 -0.74
N LEU A 29 5.43 -16.02 -0.05
CA LEU A 29 4.32 -15.21 -0.54
C LEU A 29 4.73 -13.73 -0.61
N VAL A 30 5.38 -13.22 0.45
CA VAL A 30 5.90 -11.85 0.49
C VAL A 30 6.98 -11.62 -0.57
N ASP A 31 7.94 -12.54 -0.73
CA ASP A 31 8.96 -12.45 -1.77
C ASP A 31 8.35 -12.36 -3.17
N ARG A 32 7.28 -13.12 -3.40
CA ARG A 32 6.55 -13.07 -4.67
C ARG A 32 5.80 -11.76 -4.88
N PHE A 33 5.24 -11.20 -3.83
CA PHE A 33 4.62 -9.87 -3.86
C PHE A 33 5.67 -8.81 -4.24
N LEU A 34 6.81 -8.81 -3.55
CA LEU A 34 7.90 -7.86 -3.76
C LEU A 34 8.50 -7.99 -5.17
N ALA A 35 8.76 -9.20 -5.64
CA ALA A 35 9.24 -9.42 -7.01
C ALA A 35 8.23 -8.92 -8.06
N THR A 36 6.94 -9.14 -7.82
CA THR A 36 5.87 -8.63 -8.71
C THR A 36 5.84 -7.12 -8.74
N LEU A 37 5.99 -6.46 -7.58
CA LEU A 37 6.07 -5.01 -7.49
C LEU A 37 7.27 -4.48 -8.30
N GLU A 38 8.44 -5.07 -8.10
CA GLU A 38 9.68 -4.68 -8.79
C GLU A 38 9.55 -4.83 -10.32
N GLU A 39 8.98 -5.95 -10.80
CA GLU A 39 8.70 -6.16 -12.22
C GLU A 39 7.78 -5.07 -12.79
N LEU A 40 6.74 -4.69 -12.06
CA LEU A 40 5.82 -3.63 -12.50
C LEU A 40 6.47 -2.24 -12.47
N VAL A 41 7.31 -1.96 -11.48
CA VAL A 41 8.10 -0.71 -11.43
C VAL A 41 9.02 -0.61 -12.64
N ASP A 42 9.75 -1.66 -12.98
CA ASP A 42 10.65 -1.69 -14.15
C ASP A 42 9.91 -1.40 -15.47
N ARG A 43 8.66 -1.80 -15.58
CA ARG A 43 7.82 -1.54 -16.78
C ARG A 43 7.43 -0.08 -16.93
N THR A 44 7.47 0.72 -15.87
CA THR A 44 7.13 2.14 -15.92
C THR A 44 8.27 3.00 -16.48
N GLY A 45 9.51 2.55 -16.30
CA GLY A 45 10.71 3.34 -16.56
C GLY A 45 10.85 4.58 -15.67
N ALA A 46 10.07 4.67 -14.58
CA ALA A 46 10.08 5.80 -13.66
C ALA A 46 11.42 5.89 -12.91
N LEU A 47 11.91 7.12 -12.73
CA LEU A 47 13.12 7.43 -11.96
C LEU A 47 12.78 7.98 -10.57
N ALA A 48 11.52 8.34 -10.34
CA ALA A 48 11.02 8.83 -9.07
C ALA A 48 9.70 8.17 -8.71
N ALA A 49 9.56 7.80 -7.45
CA ALA A 49 8.36 7.21 -6.89
C ALA A 49 7.93 7.91 -5.59
N HIS A 50 6.61 7.99 -5.38
CA HIS A 50 6.03 8.39 -4.10
C HIS A 50 5.20 7.22 -3.57
N GLU A 51 5.60 6.68 -2.44
CA GLU A 51 4.87 5.63 -1.73
C GLU A 51 3.87 6.26 -0.75
N ILE A 52 2.59 6.00 -0.97
CA ILE A 52 1.49 6.48 -0.13
C ILE A 52 1.06 5.33 0.79
N GLY A 53 1.01 5.60 2.11
CA GLY A 53 0.84 4.57 3.13
C GLY A 53 2.10 3.73 3.28
N CYS A 54 3.26 4.37 3.42
CA CYS A 54 4.55 3.70 3.39
C CYS A 54 4.85 2.85 4.64
N GLY A 55 4.07 3.00 5.71
CA GLY A 55 4.34 2.30 6.97
C GLY A 55 5.79 2.49 7.42
N GLU A 56 6.45 1.42 7.80
CA GLU A 56 7.85 1.42 8.24
C GLU A 56 8.87 1.52 7.09
N GLY A 57 8.43 1.84 5.86
CA GLY A 57 9.30 2.18 4.72
C GLY A 57 9.90 1.02 3.95
N GLU A 58 9.41 -0.23 4.12
CA GLU A 58 10.02 -1.42 3.50
C GLU A 58 10.04 -1.34 1.96
N LEU A 59 8.94 -0.95 1.33
CA LEU A 59 8.87 -0.85 -0.13
C LEU A 59 9.71 0.32 -0.63
N GLY A 60 9.64 1.48 0.03
CA GLY A 60 10.44 2.66 -0.29
C GLY A 60 11.93 2.39 -0.25
N ILE A 61 12.42 1.72 0.81
CA ILE A 61 13.83 1.31 0.93
C ILE A 61 14.24 0.40 -0.23
N ARG A 62 13.38 -0.54 -0.60
CA ARG A 62 13.63 -1.44 -1.71
C ARG A 62 13.71 -0.72 -3.05
N LEU A 63 12.81 0.23 -3.30
CA LEU A 63 12.82 1.07 -4.50
C LEU A 63 14.03 1.99 -4.56
N ALA A 64 14.42 2.59 -3.43
CA ALA A 64 15.62 3.43 -3.34
C ALA A 64 16.91 2.63 -3.62
N ARG A 65 17.02 1.40 -3.11
CA ARG A 65 18.14 0.47 -3.43
C ARG A 65 18.22 0.10 -4.92
N ARG A 66 17.11 0.21 -5.65
CA ARG A 66 17.05 0.03 -7.11
C ARG A 66 17.36 1.31 -7.89
N GLY A 67 17.70 2.39 -7.19
CA GLY A 67 18.13 3.66 -7.79
C GLY A 67 17.01 4.67 -8.06
N LEU A 68 15.77 4.43 -7.58
CA LEU A 68 14.72 5.44 -7.67
C LEU A 68 14.91 6.51 -6.59
N ARG A 69 14.57 7.75 -6.91
CA ARG A 69 14.34 8.79 -5.90
C ARG A 69 12.97 8.53 -5.28
N VAL A 70 12.96 8.32 -3.97
CA VAL A 70 11.73 7.91 -3.28
C VAL A 70 11.31 8.94 -2.26
N ARG A 71 9.99 9.22 -2.23
CA ARG A 71 9.29 9.86 -1.12
C ARG A 71 8.33 8.86 -0.51
N GLY A 72 8.14 8.89 0.80
CA GLY A 72 7.16 8.07 1.52
C GLY A 72 6.25 8.93 2.39
N THR A 73 4.95 8.69 2.34
CA THR A 73 3.98 9.34 3.24
C THR A 73 3.10 8.31 3.93
N ASP A 74 2.77 8.57 5.19
CA ASP A 74 1.82 7.79 5.99
C ASP A 74 1.10 8.74 6.96
N ALA A 75 -0.11 8.39 7.36
CA ALA A 75 -0.88 9.20 8.31
C ALA A 75 -0.31 9.15 9.73
N SER A 76 0.43 8.09 10.09
CA SER A 76 0.97 7.87 11.42
C SER A 76 2.39 8.41 11.57
N ALA A 77 2.58 9.36 12.48
CA ALA A 77 3.89 9.93 12.80
C ALA A 77 4.86 8.88 13.37
N ASP A 78 4.36 7.95 14.19
CA ASP A 78 5.19 6.92 14.83
C ASP A 78 5.82 5.98 13.81
N VAL A 79 5.06 5.55 12.79
CA VAL A 79 5.62 4.67 11.74
C VAL A 79 6.58 5.43 10.83
N ILE A 80 6.39 6.73 10.63
CA ILE A 80 7.32 7.57 9.87
C ILE A 80 8.68 7.69 10.57
N GLU A 81 8.71 7.82 11.89
CA GLU A 81 9.96 7.79 12.66
C GLU A 81 10.70 6.45 12.49
N GLU A 82 9.97 5.34 12.56
CA GLU A 82 10.52 4.01 12.31
C GLU A 82 11.02 3.87 10.87
N ALA A 83 10.28 4.38 9.86
CA ALA A 83 10.69 4.38 8.46
C ALA A 83 12.01 5.13 8.25
N ARG A 84 12.17 6.32 8.86
CA ARG A 84 13.41 7.10 8.82
C ARG A 84 14.59 6.32 9.41
N ARG A 85 14.39 5.68 10.56
CA ARG A 85 15.41 4.85 11.21
C ARG A 85 15.83 3.70 10.29
N ARG A 86 14.87 2.94 9.75
CA ARG A 86 15.15 1.81 8.84
C ARG A 86 15.85 2.23 7.55
N ALA A 87 15.47 3.37 6.96
CA ALA A 87 16.15 3.90 5.78
C ALA A 87 17.62 4.28 6.08
N SER A 88 17.86 4.92 7.23
CA SER A 88 19.20 5.23 7.70
C SER A 88 20.04 3.97 7.90
N ASP A 89 19.49 2.95 8.58
CA ASP A 89 20.15 1.65 8.79
C ASP A 89 20.43 0.93 7.46
N ALA A 90 19.57 1.14 6.47
CA ALA A 90 19.70 0.58 5.12
C ALA A 90 20.67 1.37 4.23
N GLY A 91 21.14 2.55 4.66
CA GLY A 91 22.04 3.43 3.90
C GLY A 91 21.40 4.04 2.65
N VAL A 92 20.11 4.32 2.71
CA VAL A 92 19.36 4.96 1.60
C VAL A 92 18.73 6.28 2.04
N GLU A 93 18.61 7.22 1.11
CA GLU A 93 17.97 8.51 1.34
C GLU A 93 16.53 8.46 0.82
N ILE A 94 15.57 8.69 1.72
CA ILE A 94 14.14 8.77 1.40
C ILE A 94 13.54 9.93 2.19
N GLU A 95 12.75 10.77 1.52
CA GLU A 95 11.98 11.81 2.18
C GLU A 95 10.70 11.23 2.76
N PHE A 96 10.59 11.18 4.09
CA PHE A 96 9.40 10.70 4.78
C PHE A 96 8.63 11.82 5.46
N GLN A 97 7.30 11.83 5.27
CA GLN A 97 6.40 12.82 5.88
C GLN A 97 5.15 12.14 6.45
N SER A 98 4.70 12.63 7.61
CA SER A 98 3.42 12.20 8.19
C SER A 98 2.29 13.06 7.63
N VAL A 99 1.64 12.55 6.57
CA VAL A 99 0.54 13.24 5.87
C VAL A 99 -0.46 12.18 5.38
N PRO A 100 -1.76 12.30 5.72
CA PRO A 100 -2.82 11.46 5.15
C PRO A 100 -2.95 11.69 3.64
N VAL A 101 -3.42 10.66 2.92
CA VAL A 101 -3.54 10.71 1.45
C VAL A 101 -4.46 11.83 0.96
N GLU A 102 -5.48 12.19 1.75
CA GLU A 102 -6.45 13.23 1.44
C GLU A 102 -5.89 14.66 1.53
N GLU A 103 -4.76 14.83 2.23
CA GLU A 103 -4.10 16.12 2.45
C GLU A 103 -2.90 16.37 1.51
N LEU A 104 -2.57 15.39 0.65
CA LEU A 104 -1.48 15.52 -0.31
C LEU A 104 -1.81 16.55 -1.40
N ASP A 105 -0.85 17.43 -1.71
CA ASP A 105 -0.99 18.47 -2.72
C ASP A 105 -0.40 18.01 -4.06
N PRO A 106 -1.20 17.89 -5.13
CA PRO A 106 -0.69 17.53 -6.45
C PRO A 106 0.40 18.45 -7.01
N SER A 107 0.48 19.69 -6.55
CA SER A 107 1.54 20.61 -6.97
C SER A 107 2.91 20.30 -6.35
N ALA A 108 2.93 19.70 -5.15
CA ALA A 108 4.14 19.39 -4.40
C ALA A 108 4.46 17.90 -4.35
N ASP A 109 3.42 17.05 -4.33
CA ASP A 109 3.55 15.62 -3.97
C ASP A 109 3.42 14.66 -5.17
N SER A 110 3.26 15.21 -6.40
CA SER A 110 3.21 14.39 -7.62
C SER A 110 4.53 13.66 -7.88
N ALA A 111 4.44 12.46 -8.46
CA ALA A 111 5.60 11.69 -8.88
C ALA A 111 5.34 10.93 -10.20
N GLU A 112 6.42 10.54 -10.89
CA GLU A 112 6.33 9.70 -12.10
C GLU A 112 5.61 8.40 -11.83
N LEU A 113 5.79 7.84 -10.62
CA LEU A 113 5.14 6.63 -10.15
C LEU A 113 4.58 6.86 -8.73
N ILE A 114 3.28 6.63 -8.55
CA ILE A 114 2.68 6.48 -7.22
C ILE A 114 2.60 4.99 -6.89
N VAL A 115 3.06 4.61 -5.70
CA VAL A 115 2.92 3.27 -5.14
C VAL A 115 2.00 3.34 -3.93
N CYS A 116 0.89 2.61 -3.95
CA CYS A 116 -0.04 2.53 -2.82
C CYS A 116 -0.48 1.08 -2.64
N CYS A 117 0.21 0.38 -1.75
CA CYS A 117 0.07 -1.05 -1.56
C CYS A 117 -0.42 -1.37 -0.15
N GLU A 118 -1.54 -2.11 -0.05
CA GLU A 118 -2.10 -2.57 1.24
C GLU A 118 -2.56 -1.38 2.13
N VAL A 119 -3.19 -0.40 1.52
CA VAL A 119 -3.68 0.82 2.18
C VAL A 119 -5.19 0.98 2.00
N MET A 120 -5.68 0.80 0.77
CA MET A 120 -7.06 1.12 0.39
C MET A 120 -8.10 0.34 1.22
N GLU A 121 -7.76 -0.86 1.69
CA GLU A 121 -8.62 -1.68 2.54
C GLU A 121 -8.87 -1.08 3.92
N HIS A 122 -8.01 -0.18 4.36
CA HIS A 122 -8.10 0.47 5.67
C HIS A 122 -8.83 1.81 5.64
N LEU A 123 -9.03 2.40 4.46
CA LEU A 123 -9.56 3.75 4.33
C LEU A 123 -11.09 3.80 4.50
N VAL A 124 -11.56 4.85 5.15
CA VAL A 124 -13.01 5.10 5.33
C VAL A 124 -13.64 5.51 3.99
N ASP A 125 -12.93 6.33 3.20
CA ASP A 125 -13.34 6.75 1.86
C ASP A 125 -12.28 6.39 0.81
N PRO A 126 -12.27 5.14 0.32
CA PRO A 126 -11.33 4.71 -0.70
C PRO A 126 -11.55 5.39 -2.07
N ASP A 127 -12.75 5.92 -2.35
CA ASP A 127 -13.03 6.66 -3.58
C ASP A 127 -12.34 8.04 -3.57
N ALA A 128 -12.34 8.75 -2.45
CA ALA A 128 -11.61 10.01 -2.28
C ALA A 128 -10.10 9.77 -2.40
N ALA A 129 -9.57 8.75 -1.73
CA ALA A 129 -8.16 8.38 -1.83
C ALA A 129 -7.74 8.01 -3.26
N LEU A 130 -8.57 7.23 -3.98
CA LEU A 130 -8.31 6.90 -5.38
C LEU A 130 -8.26 8.15 -6.27
N ALA A 131 -9.11 9.14 -5.99
CA ALA A 131 -9.11 10.41 -6.70
C ALA A 131 -7.83 11.23 -6.43
N ALA A 132 -7.40 11.29 -5.15
CA ALA A 132 -6.14 11.94 -4.76
C ALA A 132 -4.93 11.27 -5.44
N ILE A 133 -4.85 9.94 -5.39
CA ILE A 133 -3.78 9.17 -6.05
C ILE A 133 -3.76 9.45 -7.57
N ALA A 134 -4.91 9.53 -8.21
CA ALA A 134 -4.98 9.86 -9.65
C ALA A 134 -4.52 11.29 -9.95
N ALA A 135 -4.76 12.23 -9.02
CA ALA A 135 -4.28 13.60 -9.14
C ALA A 135 -2.76 13.74 -8.94
N LEU A 136 -2.12 12.80 -8.28
CA LEU A 136 -0.69 12.77 -7.96
C LEU A 136 0.16 12.04 -9.03
N ALA A 137 -0.38 11.03 -9.68
CA ALA A 137 0.37 10.17 -10.61
C ALA A 137 0.74 10.89 -11.92
N ARG A 138 2.00 10.70 -12.39
CA ARG A 138 2.56 11.31 -13.62
C ARG A 138 3.41 10.33 -14.43
N PRO A 139 2.88 9.41 -15.21
CA PRO A 139 1.46 9.04 -15.33
C PRO A 139 1.10 7.72 -14.62
N TRP A 140 2.02 7.12 -13.85
CA TRP A 140 1.91 5.74 -13.38
C TRP A 140 1.43 5.62 -11.94
N ALA A 141 0.63 4.60 -11.67
CA ALA A 141 0.34 4.15 -10.32
C ALA A 141 0.39 2.62 -10.22
N ILE A 142 0.92 2.10 -9.12
CA ILE A 142 0.81 0.69 -8.73
C ILE A 142 -0.02 0.63 -7.47
N LEU A 143 -1.14 -0.09 -7.53
CA LEU A 143 -2.08 -0.25 -6.44
C LEU A 143 -2.22 -1.73 -6.10
N SER A 144 -2.22 -2.08 -4.81
CA SER A 144 -2.52 -3.44 -4.38
C SER A 144 -3.48 -3.51 -3.21
N VAL A 145 -4.20 -4.62 -3.13
CA VAL A 145 -5.11 -4.95 -2.03
C VAL A 145 -5.10 -6.46 -1.78
N PRO A 146 -5.46 -6.92 -0.56
CA PRO A 146 -5.75 -8.32 -0.30
C PRO A 146 -6.89 -8.82 -1.18
N ARG A 147 -6.75 -10.03 -1.75
CA ARG A 147 -7.77 -10.61 -2.62
C ARG A 147 -8.79 -11.42 -1.83
N GLU A 148 -10.02 -10.93 -1.80
CA GLU A 148 -11.14 -11.64 -1.21
C GLU A 148 -11.84 -12.58 -2.20
N PRO A 149 -12.40 -13.71 -1.73
CA PRO A 149 -12.44 -14.20 -0.35
C PRO A 149 -11.19 -15.00 0.08
N LEU A 150 -10.16 -15.07 -0.77
CA LEU A 150 -8.97 -15.90 -0.52
C LEU A 150 -8.24 -15.48 0.76
N TRP A 151 -8.12 -14.18 1.01
CA TRP A 151 -7.44 -13.65 2.20
C TRP A 151 -8.08 -14.17 3.48
N ARG A 152 -9.39 -14.08 3.61
CA ARG A 152 -10.15 -14.61 4.73
C ARG A 152 -10.01 -16.13 4.86
N ALA A 153 -10.08 -16.86 3.74
CA ALA A 153 -9.91 -18.31 3.74
C ALA A 153 -8.52 -18.72 4.28
N LEU A 154 -7.46 -18.01 3.91
CA LEU A 154 -6.11 -18.26 4.41
C LEU A 154 -5.98 -17.91 5.90
N ASN A 155 -6.60 -16.82 6.35
CA ASN A 155 -6.64 -16.47 7.77
C ASN A 155 -7.36 -17.56 8.60
N LEU A 156 -8.50 -18.05 8.13
CA LEU A 156 -9.20 -19.16 8.78
C LEU A 156 -8.36 -20.44 8.78
N ALA A 157 -7.69 -20.78 7.69
CA ALA A 157 -6.84 -21.96 7.60
C ALA A 157 -5.68 -21.95 8.59
N ARG A 158 -5.16 -20.77 8.96
CA ARG A 158 -4.14 -20.60 10.00
C ARG A 158 -4.71 -20.30 11.39
N LEU A 159 -6.03 -20.46 11.58
CA LEU A 159 -6.77 -20.20 12.82
C LEU A 159 -6.64 -18.75 13.33
N ALA A 160 -6.39 -17.79 12.41
CA ALA A 160 -6.33 -16.37 12.73
C ALA A 160 -7.68 -15.70 12.52
N TYR A 161 -8.01 -14.77 13.43
CA TYR A 161 -9.21 -13.92 13.35
C TYR A 161 -10.53 -14.71 13.22
N LEU A 162 -10.65 -15.82 13.96
CA LEU A 162 -11.83 -16.71 13.90
C LEU A 162 -13.13 -16.02 14.30
N SER A 163 -13.08 -15.10 15.29
CA SER A 163 -14.23 -14.29 15.74
C SER A 163 -14.81 -13.41 14.63
N ASP A 164 -13.95 -12.99 13.70
CA ASP A 164 -14.29 -12.06 12.60
C ASP A 164 -14.34 -12.79 11.25
N LEU A 165 -14.58 -14.08 11.26
CA LEU A 165 -14.63 -14.94 10.07
C LEU A 165 -13.42 -14.76 9.15
N GLY A 166 -12.23 -14.66 9.75
CA GLY A 166 -10.96 -14.48 9.06
C GLY A 166 -10.69 -13.04 8.56
N ASN A 167 -11.55 -12.07 8.89
CA ASN A 167 -11.28 -10.68 8.56
C ASN A 167 -10.14 -10.12 9.41
N THR A 168 -9.17 -9.47 8.78
CA THR A 168 -8.09 -8.80 9.50
C THR A 168 -8.62 -7.55 10.19
N PRO A 169 -8.30 -7.31 11.47
CA PRO A 169 -8.67 -6.07 12.13
C PRO A 169 -8.24 -4.83 11.33
N GLY A 170 -9.15 -3.88 11.17
CA GLY A 170 -8.88 -2.65 10.41
C GLY A 170 -9.17 -2.75 8.90
N HIS A 171 -9.45 -3.93 8.33
CA HIS A 171 -9.92 -4.04 6.95
C HIS A 171 -11.40 -3.63 6.87
N LEU A 172 -11.65 -2.41 6.41
CA LEU A 172 -12.98 -1.84 6.21
C LEU A 172 -13.53 -2.21 4.84
N ASN A 173 -12.65 -2.31 3.83
CA ASN A 173 -13.01 -2.57 2.45
C ASN A 173 -12.47 -3.93 1.99
N HIS A 174 -13.25 -4.60 1.12
CA HIS A 174 -12.96 -5.93 0.65
C HIS A 174 -13.21 -6.03 -0.85
N TRP A 175 -12.19 -6.43 -1.61
CA TRP A 175 -12.33 -6.56 -3.05
C TRP A 175 -12.03 -7.97 -3.55
N SER A 176 -12.92 -8.49 -4.39
CA SER A 176 -12.52 -9.53 -5.33
C SER A 176 -11.61 -8.90 -6.41
N ARG A 177 -10.86 -9.74 -7.12
CA ARG A 177 -10.02 -9.26 -8.24
C ARG A 177 -10.83 -8.43 -9.25
N ARG A 178 -12.07 -8.85 -9.56
CA ARG A 178 -12.94 -8.16 -10.52
C ARG A 178 -13.42 -6.82 -10.00
N ASP A 179 -13.79 -6.76 -8.71
CA ASP A 179 -14.29 -5.53 -8.11
C ASP A 179 -13.16 -4.51 -7.92
N PHE A 180 -11.95 -4.96 -7.61
CA PHE A 180 -10.77 -4.09 -7.55
C PHE A 180 -10.47 -3.46 -8.92
N VAL A 181 -10.45 -4.24 -10.00
CA VAL A 181 -10.27 -3.71 -11.36
C VAL A 181 -11.35 -2.69 -11.70
N ARG A 182 -12.61 -2.96 -11.35
CA ARG A 182 -13.71 -2.01 -11.58
C ARG A 182 -13.55 -0.74 -10.74
N PHE A 183 -13.12 -0.87 -9.51
CA PHE A 183 -12.86 0.24 -8.60
C PHE A 183 -11.76 1.14 -9.15
N VAL A 184 -10.58 0.60 -9.42
CA VAL A 184 -9.44 1.34 -9.97
C VAL A 184 -9.75 1.94 -11.33
N GLY A 185 -10.50 1.21 -12.17
CA GLY A 185 -10.96 1.63 -13.49
C GLY A 185 -11.85 2.87 -13.51
N ARG A 186 -12.28 3.40 -12.35
CA ARG A 186 -13.00 4.68 -12.27
C ARG A 186 -12.09 5.89 -12.57
N ARG A 187 -10.79 5.78 -12.30
CA ARG A 187 -9.82 6.87 -12.43
C ARG A 187 -8.65 6.55 -13.36
N PHE A 188 -8.35 5.27 -13.56
CA PHE A 188 -7.18 4.82 -14.30
C PHE A 188 -7.54 3.86 -15.42
N ASP A 189 -6.65 3.77 -16.40
CA ASP A 189 -6.58 2.65 -17.30
C ASP A 189 -5.68 1.58 -16.67
N VAL A 190 -6.23 0.38 -16.43
CA VAL A 190 -5.45 -0.76 -15.89
C VAL A 190 -4.64 -1.35 -17.04
N VAL A 191 -3.32 -1.10 -17.02
CA VAL A 191 -2.39 -1.54 -18.06
C VAL A 191 -2.02 -3.00 -17.86
N GLU A 192 -1.80 -3.39 -16.61
CA GLU A 192 -1.44 -4.75 -16.27
C GLU A 192 -2.02 -5.15 -14.92
N LEU A 193 -2.48 -6.39 -14.82
CA LEU A 193 -3.03 -6.95 -13.60
C LEU A 193 -2.26 -8.20 -13.22
N ARG A 194 -1.69 -8.21 -12.02
CA ARG A 194 -0.98 -9.34 -11.43
C ARG A 194 -1.71 -9.83 -10.19
N ALA A 195 -1.50 -11.08 -9.85
CA ALA A 195 -2.13 -11.71 -8.69
C ALA A 195 -1.10 -12.53 -7.89
N PRO A 196 -0.07 -11.87 -7.30
CA PRO A 196 0.79 -12.56 -6.35
C PRO A 196 -0.04 -12.96 -5.15
N LEU A 197 -0.17 -14.27 -4.91
CA LEU A 197 -1.03 -14.78 -3.83
C LEU A 197 -0.56 -14.26 -2.46
N PRO A 198 -1.44 -13.81 -1.59
CA PRO A 198 -2.90 -13.71 -1.71
C PRO A 198 -3.41 -12.32 -2.15
N TRP A 199 -2.63 -11.53 -2.86
CA TRP A 199 -2.95 -10.15 -3.26
C TRP A 199 -3.41 -10.03 -4.71
N THR A 200 -3.96 -8.87 -5.01
CA THR A 200 -4.17 -8.37 -6.37
C THR A 200 -3.40 -7.07 -6.51
N MET A 201 -2.60 -6.93 -7.56
CA MET A 201 -1.77 -5.76 -7.84
C MET A 201 -2.02 -5.28 -9.27
N ALA A 202 -2.25 -4.00 -9.44
CA ALA A 202 -2.55 -3.36 -10.71
C ALA A 202 -1.51 -2.28 -11.05
N LEU A 203 -0.91 -2.38 -12.23
CA LEU A 203 -0.21 -1.27 -12.86
C LEU A 203 -1.23 -0.46 -13.65
N CYS A 204 -1.28 0.82 -13.37
CA CYS A 204 -2.29 1.75 -13.84
C CYS A 204 -1.66 2.97 -14.49
N ARG A 205 -2.36 3.54 -15.47
CA ARG A 205 -2.01 4.80 -16.09
C ARG A 205 -3.15 5.81 -15.90
N VAL A 206 -2.82 7.04 -15.55
CA VAL A 206 -3.80 8.14 -15.47
C VAL A 206 -4.42 8.38 -16.85
N ARG A 207 -5.74 8.60 -16.88
CA ARG A 207 -6.49 8.94 -18.08
C ARG A 207 -6.25 10.36 -18.54
#